data_20e0a6db09bab85f0757f0b634909062
#
_entry.id   20e0a6db09bab85f0757f0b634909062
#
_cell.length_a   1.000
_cell.length_b   1.000
_cell.length_c   1.000
_cell.angle_alpha   90.00
_cell.angle_beta   90.00
_cell.angle_gamma   90.00
#
_symmetry.space_group_name_H-M   'P 1'
#
loop_
_entity.id
_entity.type
_entity.pdbx_description
1 polymer ?
#
loop_
_entity_poly.entity_id
_entity_poly.type
_entity_poly.pdbx_seq_one_letter_code
_entity_poly.pdbx_strand_id
1 'polypeptide(L)'
;DQIFVLGGAKNKRLSEIVQLASKAEIAILEVSREKLDERTKGAHQGVVALLSSSEVINKNQMTEQQLFAYLDDNETQLILILDGITDPHNLGACMRTADAAGVNMIIVPKDKSVSLNPTVRKVASGAAETVKMVSVTNLARCLEGLKQNGFWIVGTAEKAEKSVYEQDLTGAIALV
;
A
#
# COMPACT_ATOMS: atom_id res chain seq x y z
N ASP A 1 0.24 -14.76 15.73
CA ASP A 1 0.41 -14.96 14.29
C ASP A 1 0.84 -16.40 14.01
N GLN A 2 0.32 -17.00 12.97
CA GLN A 2 0.64 -18.37 12.58
C GLN A 2 0.71 -18.50 11.06
N ILE A 3 1.58 -19.39 10.58
CA ILE A 3 1.64 -19.71 9.14
C ILE A 3 1.36 -21.20 8.96
N PHE A 4 0.42 -21.50 8.09
CA PHE A 4 0.08 -22.87 7.67
C PHE A 4 0.73 -23.10 6.31
N VAL A 5 1.53 -24.14 6.16
CA VAL A 5 2.22 -24.49 4.93
C VAL A 5 1.85 -25.90 4.47
N LEU A 6 1.82 -26.12 3.18
CA LEU A 6 1.55 -27.44 2.59
C LEU A 6 2.71 -28.39 2.91
N GLY A 7 2.41 -29.46 3.66
CA GLY A 7 3.40 -30.47 4.03
C GLY A 7 4.01 -31.17 2.81
N GLY A 8 5.32 -31.39 2.86
CA GLY A 8 6.07 -32.09 1.81
C GLY A 8 6.26 -31.33 0.49
N ALA A 9 5.82 -30.08 0.36
CA ALA A 9 5.98 -29.31 -0.86
C ALA A 9 7.45 -28.82 -1.03
N LYS A 10 8.11 -29.32 -2.07
CA LYS A 10 9.45 -28.88 -2.48
C LYS A 10 9.33 -27.65 -3.39
N ASN A 11 9.09 -26.47 -2.82
CA ASN A 11 8.98 -25.22 -3.56
C ASN A 11 9.92 -24.18 -2.94
N LYS A 12 10.82 -23.61 -3.76
CA LYS A 12 11.79 -22.62 -3.31
C LYS A 12 11.15 -21.44 -2.57
N ARG A 13 10.02 -20.91 -3.09
CA ARG A 13 9.29 -19.81 -2.45
C ARG A 13 8.73 -20.19 -1.08
N LEU A 14 8.16 -21.40 -0.94
CA LEU A 14 7.68 -21.88 0.36
C LEU A 14 8.84 -22.03 1.35
N SER A 15 10.00 -22.53 0.91
CA SER A 15 11.18 -22.63 1.77
C SER A 15 11.67 -21.26 2.25
N GLU A 16 11.65 -20.25 1.38
CA GLU A 16 11.98 -18.85 1.74
C GLU A 16 10.99 -18.30 2.77
N ILE A 17 9.69 -18.51 2.59
CA ILE A 17 8.65 -18.09 3.55
C ILE A 17 8.86 -18.76 4.91
N VAL A 18 9.11 -20.06 4.93
CA VAL A 18 9.38 -20.83 6.15
C VAL A 18 10.62 -20.29 6.88
N GLN A 19 11.70 -19.98 6.15
CA GLN A 19 12.90 -19.40 6.73
C GLN A 19 12.65 -18.00 7.33
N LEU A 20 11.91 -17.15 6.62
CA LEU A 20 11.54 -15.82 7.11
C LEU A 20 10.65 -15.91 8.36
N ALA A 21 9.66 -16.80 8.35
CA ALA A 21 8.79 -17.03 9.49
C ALA A 21 9.56 -17.55 10.71
N SER A 22 10.49 -18.48 10.51
CA SER A 22 11.36 -18.99 11.58
C SER A 22 12.25 -17.90 12.17
N LYS A 23 12.83 -17.03 11.35
CA LYS A 23 13.62 -15.88 11.81
C LYS A 23 12.80 -14.86 12.60
N ALA A 24 11.51 -14.73 12.26
CA ALA A 24 10.56 -13.85 12.94
C ALA A 24 9.85 -14.51 14.13
N GLU A 25 10.26 -15.73 14.52
CA GLU A 25 9.66 -16.53 15.62
C GLU A 25 8.15 -16.74 15.44
N ILE A 26 7.65 -16.79 14.19
CA ILE A 26 6.26 -17.05 13.87
C ILE A 26 6.02 -18.55 13.83
N ALA A 27 4.95 -19.02 14.50
CA ALA A 27 4.58 -20.42 14.54
C ALA A 27 4.25 -20.95 13.12
N ILE A 28 4.90 -22.06 12.72
CA ILE A 28 4.72 -22.69 11.42
C ILE A 28 4.06 -24.06 11.64
N LEU A 29 2.98 -24.32 10.92
CA LEU A 29 2.22 -25.57 10.97
C LEU A 29 2.15 -26.20 9.58
N GLU A 30 2.73 -27.38 9.42
CA GLU A 30 2.55 -28.17 8.21
C GLU A 30 1.17 -28.84 8.22
N VAL A 31 0.42 -28.66 7.14
CA VAL A 31 -0.95 -29.17 7.00
C VAL A 31 -1.20 -29.73 5.60
N SER A 32 -2.29 -30.52 5.46
CA SER A 32 -2.75 -30.99 4.15
C SER A 32 -3.36 -29.86 3.31
N ARG A 33 -3.54 -30.14 2.02
CA ARG A 33 -4.16 -29.18 1.09
C ARG A 33 -5.60 -28.85 1.48
N GLU A 34 -6.36 -29.85 1.91
CA GLU A 34 -7.74 -29.68 2.35
C GLU A 34 -7.83 -28.67 3.51
N LYS A 35 -6.91 -28.78 4.46
CA LYS A 35 -6.86 -27.84 5.60
C LYS A 35 -6.47 -26.41 5.21
N LEU A 36 -5.73 -26.21 4.13
CA LEU A 36 -5.47 -24.89 3.57
C LEU A 36 -6.71 -24.34 2.83
N ASP A 37 -7.38 -25.19 2.04
CA ASP A 37 -8.61 -24.84 1.31
C ASP A 37 -9.76 -24.46 2.25
N GLU A 38 -9.85 -25.10 3.44
CA GLU A 38 -10.81 -24.73 4.49
C GLU A 38 -10.60 -23.33 5.07
N ARG A 39 -9.35 -22.84 5.08
CA ARG A 39 -8.98 -21.54 5.69
C ARG A 39 -9.11 -20.36 4.73
N THR A 40 -9.10 -20.61 3.44
CA THR A 40 -9.21 -19.55 2.45
C THR A 40 -9.95 -20.01 1.20
N LYS A 41 -10.82 -19.14 0.68
CA LYS A 41 -11.54 -19.39 -0.58
C LYS A 41 -10.71 -19.03 -1.83
N GLY A 42 -9.50 -18.51 -1.66
CA GLY A 42 -8.62 -18.05 -2.73
C GLY A 42 -7.49 -19.04 -3.07
N ALA A 43 -6.77 -18.79 -4.15
CA ALA A 43 -5.58 -19.55 -4.52
C ALA A 43 -4.45 -19.28 -3.51
N HIS A 44 -4.28 -20.17 -2.55
CA HIS A 44 -3.31 -20.04 -1.45
C HIS A 44 -1.86 -20.41 -1.81
N GLN A 45 -1.64 -21.05 -2.95
CA GLN A 45 -0.30 -21.46 -3.44
C GLN A 45 0.55 -22.27 -2.43
N GLY A 46 -0.10 -22.95 -1.51
CA GLY A 46 0.54 -23.80 -0.48
C GLY A 46 0.88 -23.08 0.82
N VAL A 47 0.43 -21.84 1.03
CA VAL A 47 0.63 -21.14 2.29
C VAL A 47 -0.59 -20.27 2.65
N VAL A 48 -0.94 -20.24 3.94
CA VAL A 48 -1.96 -19.36 4.51
C VAL A 48 -1.40 -18.78 5.80
N ALA A 49 -1.48 -17.47 5.97
CA ALA A 49 -1.12 -16.79 7.21
C ALA A 49 -2.37 -16.40 8.00
N LEU A 50 -2.36 -16.68 9.31
CA LEU A 50 -3.35 -16.20 10.26
C LEU A 50 -2.72 -15.09 11.11
N LEU A 51 -3.29 -13.88 11.02
CA LEU A 51 -2.84 -12.73 11.78
C LEU A 51 -3.71 -12.54 13.02
N SER A 52 -3.09 -12.31 14.16
CA SER A 52 -3.77 -12.18 15.46
C SER A 52 -4.43 -10.81 15.64
N SER A 53 -4.05 -9.80 14.88
CA SER A 53 -4.68 -8.48 14.95
C SER A 53 -4.86 -7.85 13.57
N SER A 54 -5.92 -7.03 13.43
CA SER A 54 -6.16 -6.21 12.24
C SER A 54 -5.15 -5.05 12.10
N GLU A 55 -4.43 -4.71 13.14
CA GLU A 55 -3.41 -3.65 13.13
C GLU A 55 -2.26 -3.98 12.20
N VAL A 56 -1.86 -5.26 12.13
CA VAL A 56 -0.83 -5.72 11.20
C VAL A 56 -1.26 -5.50 9.74
N ILE A 57 -2.55 -5.71 9.45
CA ILE A 57 -3.11 -5.55 8.10
C ILE A 57 -3.15 -4.06 7.70
N ASN A 58 -3.29 -3.16 8.67
CA ASN A 58 -3.48 -1.72 8.45
C ASN A 58 -2.23 -0.88 8.74
N LYS A 59 -1.08 -1.50 8.97
CA LYS A 59 0.17 -0.81 9.34
C LYS A 59 0.54 0.36 8.42
N ASN A 60 0.20 0.27 7.14
CA ASN A 60 0.47 1.30 6.14
C ASN A 60 -0.73 2.21 5.84
N GLN A 61 -1.85 2.04 6.57
CA GLN A 61 -2.96 2.99 6.51
C GLN A 61 -2.79 4.05 7.58
N MET A 62 -2.91 5.31 7.17
CA MET A 62 -2.76 6.47 8.04
C MET A 62 -3.98 7.36 7.97
N THR A 63 -4.26 8.03 9.07
CA THR A 63 -5.23 9.13 9.13
C THR A 63 -4.61 10.45 8.69
N GLU A 64 -5.43 11.46 8.38
CA GLU A 64 -4.97 12.81 8.06
C GLU A 64 -4.13 13.42 9.21
N GLN A 65 -4.47 13.15 10.47
CA GLN A 65 -3.69 13.63 11.61
C GLN A 65 -2.30 12.97 11.67
N GLN A 66 -2.22 11.67 11.40
CA GLN A 66 -0.94 10.95 11.35
C GLN A 66 -0.08 11.37 10.15
N LEU A 67 -0.69 11.81 9.04
CA LEU A 67 0.02 12.33 7.88
C LEU A 67 0.93 13.50 8.28
N PHE A 68 0.38 14.55 8.86
CA PHE A 68 1.16 15.76 9.17
C PHE A 68 2.23 15.50 10.23
N ALA A 69 1.93 14.72 11.26
CA ALA A 69 2.94 14.27 12.23
C ALA A 69 4.07 13.46 11.57
N TYR A 70 3.74 12.63 10.58
CA TYR A 70 4.73 11.87 9.83
C TYR A 70 5.62 12.79 8.96
N LEU A 71 5.06 13.83 8.34
CA LEU A 71 5.83 14.80 7.53
C LEU A 71 6.80 15.62 8.38
N ASP A 72 6.43 15.99 9.61
CA ASP A 72 7.30 16.71 10.54
C ASP A 72 8.53 15.89 10.94
N ASP A 73 8.38 14.57 11.06
CA ASP A 73 9.42 13.67 11.54
C ASP A 73 10.27 13.02 10.43
N ASN A 74 9.85 13.13 9.17
CA ASN A 74 10.47 12.40 8.06
C ASN A 74 10.68 13.29 6.83
N GLU A 75 11.80 13.07 6.17
CA GLU A 75 12.07 13.68 4.87
C GLU A 75 11.23 12.98 3.80
N THR A 76 10.09 13.58 3.46
CA THR A 76 9.18 13.12 2.42
C THR A 76 9.30 14.01 1.20
N GLN A 77 9.52 13.43 0.03
CA GLN A 77 9.76 14.21 -1.19
C GLN A 77 8.68 14.03 -2.26
N LEU A 78 8.06 12.85 -2.35
CA LEU A 78 7.06 12.56 -3.37
C LEU A 78 5.80 11.95 -2.79
N ILE A 79 4.69 12.65 -2.98
CA ILE A 79 3.34 12.22 -2.61
C ILE A 79 2.51 12.07 -3.89
N LEU A 80 1.79 10.97 -4.02
CA LEU A 80 0.80 10.77 -5.08
C LEU A 80 -0.60 10.94 -4.50
N ILE A 81 -1.41 11.78 -5.12
CA ILE A 81 -2.80 12.04 -4.72
C ILE A 81 -3.72 11.49 -5.81
N LEU A 82 -4.62 10.59 -5.45
CA LEU A 82 -5.55 9.95 -6.37
C LEU A 82 -6.97 10.39 -6.03
N ASP A 83 -7.45 11.44 -6.72
CA ASP A 83 -8.81 11.93 -6.50
C ASP A 83 -9.83 11.07 -7.26
N GLY A 84 -10.71 10.41 -6.51
CA GLY A 84 -11.82 9.64 -7.08
C GLY A 84 -11.46 8.24 -7.62
N ILE A 85 -10.43 7.60 -7.12
CA ILE A 85 -10.06 6.23 -7.54
C ILE A 85 -10.98 5.19 -6.89
N THR A 86 -11.94 4.68 -7.65
CA THR A 86 -12.98 3.76 -7.16
C THR A 86 -12.74 2.30 -7.52
N ASP A 87 -11.96 2.02 -8.58
CA ASP A 87 -11.66 0.66 -8.99
C ASP A 87 -10.46 0.10 -8.21
N PRO A 88 -10.61 -1.05 -7.52
CA PRO A 88 -9.52 -1.68 -6.78
C PRO A 88 -8.35 -2.14 -7.65
N HIS A 89 -8.58 -2.49 -8.91
CA HIS A 89 -7.49 -2.84 -9.83
C HIS A 89 -6.64 -1.62 -10.19
N ASN A 90 -7.27 -0.48 -10.43
CA ASN A 90 -6.57 0.77 -10.72
C ASN A 90 -5.76 1.24 -9.50
N LEU A 91 -6.35 1.21 -8.29
CA LEU A 91 -5.60 1.56 -7.09
C LEU A 91 -4.39 0.65 -6.88
N GLY A 92 -4.57 -0.67 -7.02
CA GLY A 92 -3.46 -1.63 -6.91
C GLY A 92 -2.36 -1.39 -7.94
N ALA A 93 -2.72 -1.08 -9.19
CA ALA A 93 -1.76 -0.74 -10.26
C ALA A 93 -1.01 0.57 -9.94
N CYS A 94 -1.72 1.61 -9.47
CA CYS A 94 -1.10 2.87 -9.04
C CYS A 94 -0.14 2.64 -7.88
N MET A 95 -0.51 1.84 -6.86
CA MET A 95 0.37 1.52 -5.74
C MET A 95 1.66 0.84 -6.19
N ARG A 96 1.57 -0.15 -7.10
CA ARG A 96 2.73 -0.83 -7.65
C ARG A 96 3.67 0.12 -8.41
N THR A 97 3.10 1.04 -9.19
CA THR A 97 3.87 2.05 -9.93
C THR A 97 4.49 3.06 -8.96
N ALA A 98 3.74 3.48 -7.94
CA ALA A 98 4.19 4.39 -6.90
C ALA A 98 5.38 3.82 -6.12
N ASP A 99 5.33 2.54 -5.73
CA ASP A 99 6.42 1.84 -5.06
C ASP A 99 7.69 1.83 -5.93
N ALA A 100 7.55 1.47 -7.21
CA ALA A 100 8.66 1.47 -8.16
C ALA A 100 9.25 2.86 -8.44
N ALA A 101 8.43 3.92 -8.33
CA ALA A 101 8.84 5.31 -8.52
C ALA A 101 9.37 5.97 -7.24
N GLY A 102 9.40 5.27 -6.10
CA GLY A 102 9.85 5.82 -4.83
C GLY A 102 8.89 6.82 -4.20
N VAL A 103 7.59 6.72 -4.52
CA VAL A 103 6.54 7.52 -3.87
C VAL A 103 6.47 7.17 -2.38
N ASN A 104 6.59 8.15 -1.51
CA ASN A 104 6.57 7.95 -0.06
C ASN A 104 5.19 7.57 0.46
N MET A 105 4.12 8.17 -0.12
CA MET A 105 2.75 7.87 0.26
C MET A 105 1.74 8.19 -0.84
N ILE A 106 0.57 7.55 -0.74
CA ILE A 106 -0.60 7.82 -1.57
C ILE A 106 -1.69 8.44 -0.69
N ILE A 107 -2.27 9.55 -1.13
CA ILE A 107 -3.41 10.20 -0.46
C ILE A 107 -4.66 10.00 -1.31
N VAL A 108 -5.77 9.61 -0.67
CA VAL A 108 -7.08 9.44 -1.31
C VAL A 108 -8.18 10.10 -0.50
N PRO A 109 -9.23 10.65 -1.13
CA PRO A 109 -10.43 11.07 -0.43
C PRO A 109 -11.14 9.84 0.18
N LYS A 110 -11.66 9.96 1.42
CA LYS A 110 -12.34 8.88 2.11
C LYS A 110 -13.62 8.42 1.40
N ASP A 111 -14.40 9.36 0.89
CA ASP A 111 -15.77 9.08 0.44
C ASP A 111 -15.88 8.72 -1.04
N LYS A 112 -14.84 8.93 -1.84
CA LYS A 112 -14.85 8.68 -3.29
C LYS A 112 -13.71 7.79 -3.76
N SER A 113 -13.20 6.94 -2.88
CA SER A 113 -12.06 6.07 -3.20
C SER A 113 -12.25 4.69 -2.61
N VAL A 114 -11.70 3.71 -3.29
CA VAL A 114 -11.67 2.35 -2.78
C VAL A 114 -10.63 2.23 -1.66
N SER A 115 -10.98 1.48 -0.60
CA SER A 115 -10.06 1.16 0.50
C SER A 115 -9.07 0.06 0.13
N LEU A 116 -8.02 -0.10 0.95
CA LEU A 116 -7.09 -1.23 0.88
C LEU A 116 -7.82 -2.54 1.22
N ASN A 117 -8.41 -3.16 0.21
CA ASN A 117 -9.07 -4.45 0.31
C ASN A 117 -8.17 -5.59 -0.25
N PRO A 118 -8.57 -6.87 -0.12
CA PRO A 118 -7.78 -8.00 -0.63
C PRO A 118 -7.47 -7.94 -2.13
N THR A 119 -8.37 -7.37 -2.96
CA THR A 119 -8.15 -7.20 -4.40
C THR A 119 -7.06 -6.17 -4.67
N VAL A 120 -7.10 -5.01 -4.01
CA VAL A 120 -6.04 -3.99 -4.09
C VAL A 120 -4.69 -4.58 -3.71
N ARG A 121 -4.59 -5.27 -2.56
CA ARG A 121 -3.35 -5.90 -2.09
C ARG A 121 -2.81 -6.91 -3.09
N LYS A 122 -3.68 -7.74 -3.67
CA LYS A 122 -3.30 -8.72 -4.68
C LYS A 122 -2.71 -8.06 -5.93
N VAL A 123 -3.37 -7.02 -6.45
CA VAL A 123 -2.93 -6.30 -7.67
C VAL A 123 -1.69 -5.46 -7.40
N ALA A 124 -1.56 -4.88 -6.21
CA ALA A 124 -0.39 -4.11 -5.79
C ALA A 124 0.89 -4.95 -5.67
N SER A 125 0.79 -6.31 -5.64
CA SER A 125 1.94 -7.21 -5.67
C SER A 125 3.01 -6.92 -4.61
N GLY A 126 2.60 -6.56 -3.40
CA GLY A 126 3.47 -6.21 -2.27
C GLY A 126 3.57 -4.72 -1.99
N ALA A 127 3.33 -3.84 -2.95
CA ALA A 127 3.41 -2.39 -2.75
C ALA A 127 2.47 -1.85 -1.66
N ALA A 128 1.38 -2.55 -1.35
CA ALA A 128 0.50 -2.21 -0.23
C ALA A 128 1.16 -2.36 1.15
N GLU A 129 2.30 -3.06 1.23
CA GLU A 129 3.05 -3.28 2.47
C GLU A 129 4.25 -2.31 2.61
N THR A 130 4.56 -1.54 1.56
CA THR A 130 5.68 -0.60 1.51
C THR A 130 5.19 0.84 1.43
N VAL A 131 4.27 1.15 0.50
CA VAL A 131 3.73 2.49 0.28
C VAL A 131 2.66 2.80 1.32
N LYS A 132 2.80 3.93 2.02
CA LYS A 132 1.78 4.41 2.97
C LYS A 132 0.55 4.90 2.23
N MET A 133 -0.64 4.63 2.76
CA MET A 133 -1.90 5.14 2.22
C MET A 133 -2.63 5.97 3.27
N VAL A 134 -2.98 7.19 2.91
CA VAL A 134 -3.66 8.15 3.77
C VAL A 134 -5.06 8.41 3.24
N SER A 135 -6.07 8.26 4.08
CA SER A 135 -7.45 8.62 3.74
C SER A 135 -7.81 9.95 4.39
N VAL A 136 -8.19 10.95 3.57
CA VAL A 136 -8.53 12.30 4.03
C VAL A 136 -10.01 12.61 3.82
N THR A 137 -10.61 13.36 4.72
CA THR A 137 -12.02 13.76 4.63
C THR A 137 -12.24 14.97 3.74
N ASN A 138 -11.25 15.84 3.63
CA ASN A 138 -11.30 17.04 2.81
C ASN A 138 -9.97 17.21 2.06
N LEU A 139 -9.98 16.87 0.77
CA LEU A 139 -8.78 16.91 -0.06
C LEU A 139 -8.26 18.34 -0.22
N ALA A 140 -9.12 19.33 -0.41
CA ALA A 140 -8.71 20.73 -0.55
C ALA A 140 -7.97 21.24 0.70
N ARG A 141 -8.49 20.92 1.90
CA ARG A 141 -7.82 21.26 3.16
C ARG A 141 -6.48 20.53 3.30
N CYS A 142 -6.42 19.26 2.89
CA CYS A 142 -5.18 18.49 2.90
C CYS A 142 -4.12 19.13 1.98
N LEU A 143 -4.51 19.55 0.77
CA LEU A 143 -3.61 20.23 -0.16
C LEU A 143 -3.05 21.54 0.43
N GLU A 144 -3.89 22.34 1.10
CA GLU A 144 -3.41 23.54 1.79
C GLU A 144 -2.43 23.19 2.94
N GLY A 145 -2.71 22.16 3.70
CA GLY A 145 -1.78 21.65 4.72
C GLY A 145 -0.45 21.20 4.12
N LEU A 146 -0.44 20.50 3.00
CA LEU A 146 0.79 20.12 2.29
C LEU A 146 1.59 21.33 1.81
N LYS A 147 0.95 22.37 1.25
CA LYS A 147 1.62 23.63 0.88
C LYS A 147 2.28 24.29 2.08
N GLN A 148 1.60 24.33 3.24
CA GLN A 148 2.17 24.87 4.48
C GLN A 148 3.39 24.08 4.97
N ASN A 149 3.48 22.79 4.62
CA ASN A 149 4.63 21.91 4.87
C ASN A 149 5.66 21.93 3.71
N GLY A 150 5.60 22.91 2.82
CA GLY A 150 6.62 23.11 1.80
C GLY A 150 6.46 22.28 0.51
N PHE A 151 5.34 21.57 0.33
CA PHE A 151 5.10 20.81 -0.89
C PHE A 151 4.61 21.69 -2.04
N TRP A 152 5.18 21.49 -3.22
CA TRP A 152 4.61 21.95 -4.47
C TRP A 152 3.50 21.02 -4.93
N ILE A 153 2.32 21.57 -5.21
CA ILE A 153 1.18 20.81 -5.72
C ILE A 153 1.18 20.87 -7.24
N VAL A 154 1.35 19.73 -7.89
CA VAL A 154 1.33 19.61 -9.35
C VAL A 154 0.10 18.80 -9.75
N GLY A 155 -0.87 19.48 -10.37
CA GLY A 155 -2.10 18.88 -10.87
C GLY A 155 -1.94 18.35 -12.30
N THR A 156 -2.43 17.12 -12.55
CA THR A 156 -2.56 16.59 -13.91
C THR A 156 -3.93 16.92 -14.48
N ALA A 157 -3.98 17.40 -15.70
CA ALA A 157 -5.22 17.73 -16.39
C ALA A 157 -5.11 17.48 -17.89
N GLU A 158 -6.22 17.07 -18.52
CA GLU A 158 -6.28 16.81 -19.96
C GLU A 158 -5.86 18.03 -20.81
N LYS A 159 -6.14 19.24 -20.31
CA LYS A 159 -5.84 20.51 -20.99
C LYS A 159 -4.69 21.28 -20.31
N ALA A 160 -3.74 20.56 -19.72
CA ALA A 160 -2.56 21.18 -19.16
C ALA A 160 -1.71 21.84 -20.27
N GLU A 161 -1.18 23.03 -20.00
CA GLU A 161 -0.34 23.78 -20.97
C GLU A 161 1.04 23.12 -21.15
N LYS A 162 1.53 22.41 -20.12
CA LYS A 162 2.84 21.78 -20.11
C LYS A 162 2.72 20.29 -19.88
N SER A 163 3.58 19.54 -20.54
CA SER A 163 3.79 18.12 -20.26
C SER A 163 4.46 17.93 -18.89
N VAL A 164 4.26 16.78 -18.25
CA VAL A 164 4.96 16.40 -17.01
C VAL A 164 6.48 16.45 -17.16
N TYR A 165 7.00 16.20 -18.35
CA TYR A 165 8.45 16.25 -18.66
C TYR A 165 9.02 17.67 -18.75
N GLU A 166 8.16 18.68 -18.83
CA GLU A 166 8.53 20.10 -18.88
C GLU A 166 8.35 20.79 -17.53
N GLN A 167 7.89 20.04 -16.50
CA GLN A 167 7.73 20.55 -15.15
C GLN A 167 9.02 20.36 -14.34
N ASP A 168 9.31 21.33 -13.49
CA ASP A 168 10.29 21.12 -12.43
C ASP A 168 9.66 20.28 -11.33
N LEU A 169 10.12 19.05 -11.21
CA LEU A 169 9.69 18.08 -10.20
C LEU A 169 10.77 17.86 -9.14
N THR A 170 11.64 18.85 -8.92
CA THR A 170 12.64 18.80 -7.85
C THR A 170 12.04 19.25 -6.51
N GLY A 171 12.57 18.75 -5.41
CA GLY A 171 12.09 19.06 -4.05
C GLY A 171 10.88 18.24 -3.62
N ALA A 172 10.13 18.77 -2.66
CA ALA A 172 8.95 18.12 -2.12
C ALA A 172 7.73 18.34 -3.03
N ILE A 173 7.24 17.27 -3.66
CA ILE A 173 6.16 17.31 -4.67
C ILE A 173 4.96 16.49 -4.21
N ALA A 174 3.76 17.05 -4.38
CA ALA A 174 2.51 16.31 -4.34
C ALA A 174 1.85 16.35 -5.73
N LEU A 175 1.87 15.23 -6.42
CA LEU A 175 1.28 15.04 -7.74
C LEU A 175 -0.19 14.61 -7.60
N VAL A 176 -1.12 15.32 -8.25
CA VAL A 176 -2.58 15.06 -8.20
C VAL A 176 -3.10 14.61 -9.57
#